data_74235e12f9627d284dbf55ebd4ba9edc
#
_entry.id   74235e12f9627d284dbf55ebd4ba9edc
#
_cell.length_a   1.000
_cell.length_b   1.000
_cell.length_c   1.000
_cell.angle_alpha   90.00
_cell.angle_beta   90.00
_cell.angle_gamma   90.00
#
_symmetry.space_group_name_H-M   'P 1'
#
loop_
_entity.id
_entity.type
_entity.pdbx_description
1 polymer ?
#
loop_
_entity_poly.entity_id
_entity_poly.type
_entity_poly.pdbx_seq_one_letter_code
_entity_poly.pdbx_strand_id
1 'polypeptide(L)'
;MAKAITQTVDQGKSNAASWFLIVVSVACLTVLAISVPHLITPGGWFSGAAAGEKFLYVALIAYLGASMLYGSSVAFRQSELTTGAVLLARGGLLLQSIAIGARWVSSGHAPLSDIYEMVMVFSWAVVALQAVAEWRFKLPFLGAVTLPIAALALILMQVLPGEIRPLVPALQSTWLQIHVTLAMLSYAGFTISFAVALLYLIKDGVTPGSFLTSCSALVLGVYGTVAATSINGSMGLSLPAFDLATREKVMLAAHKPLMVPLDSLGWPFIAALALAAATLVLNLIAKYSAKSGSLDNVVRWTFLASIAAQVAALALLLVKVNSGPQYLAEYSQSFTVRLVDSPFLLAGIATALFASIAWKVLDWRYESIATYLPTPENLDDLIYKTVAISFPLLTLMIIAGAYWANRTWGTYWSWDPKEDWALITWLTYAAYLHMRITRGWRGRPSAYFAIIGFGVVIFTFFGVTYLLGGLHSYSST
;
A
#
# COMPACT_ATOMS: atom_id res chain seq x y z
N MET A 1 37.25 2.80 32.24
CA MET A 1 36.26 1.72 32.07
C MET A 1 35.04 2.18 31.28
N ALA A 2 34.36 3.29 31.59
CA ALA A 2 33.20 3.81 30.85
C ALA A 2 33.47 4.08 29.35
N LYS A 3 34.62 4.69 28.99
CA LYS A 3 35.03 4.94 27.59
C LYS A 3 35.24 3.64 26.78
N ALA A 4 35.75 2.57 27.41
CA ALA A 4 35.93 1.28 26.72
C ALA A 4 34.59 0.58 26.46
N ILE A 5 33.64 0.69 27.40
CA ILE A 5 32.28 0.12 27.25
C ILE A 5 31.54 0.88 26.15
N THR A 6 31.66 2.19 26.05
CA THR A 6 31.04 3.00 24.98
C THR A 6 31.61 2.65 23.61
N GLN A 7 32.95 2.44 23.50
CA GLN A 7 33.55 2.02 22.24
C GLN A 7 33.17 0.61 21.80
N THR A 8 33.03 -0.35 22.71
CA THR A 8 32.58 -1.71 22.36
C THR A 8 31.10 -1.77 21.98
N VAL A 9 30.28 -0.94 22.62
CA VAL A 9 28.84 -0.81 22.23
C VAL A 9 28.70 -0.14 20.87
N ASP A 10 29.52 0.86 20.54
CA ASP A 10 29.49 1.49 19.20
C ASP A 10 30.06 0.58 18.11
N GLN A 11 31.09 -0.21 18.38
CA GLN A 11 31.60 -1.21 17.43
C GLN A 11 30.59 -2.34 17.20
N GLY A 12 29.87 -2.81 18.22
CA GLY A 12 28.80 -3.79 18.07
C GLY A 12 27.62 -3.27 17.24
N LYS A 13 27.26 -2.00 17.41
CA LYS A 13 26.21 -1.33 16.62
C LYS A 13 26.64 -1.13 15.15
N SER A 14 27.91 -0.77 14.91
CA SER A 14 28.50 -0.64 13.57
C SER A 14 28.49 -1.99 12.83
N ASN A 15 28.86 -3.08 13.52
CA ASN A 15 28.87 -4.40 12.92
C ASN A 15 27.44 -4.88 12.59
N ALA A 16 26.47 -4.67 13.47
CA ALA A 16 25.07 -5.03 13.21
C ALA A 16 24.47 -4.25 12.03
N ALA A 17 24.80 -2.97 11.89
CA ALA A 17 24.39 -2.15 10.75
C ALA A 17 25.01 -2.66 9.45
N SER A 18 26.30 -3.03 9.47
CA SER A 18 26.99 -3.58 8.31
C SER A 18 26.40 -4.92 7.89
N TRP A 19 26.10 -5.81 8.84
CA TRP A 19 25.45 -7.10 8.54
C TRP A 19 24.04 -6.93 7.99
N PHE A 20 23.25 -6.00 8.52
CA PHE A 20 21.93 -5.69 8.00
C PHE A 20 22.01 -5.17 6.54
N LEU A 21 22.93 -4.25 6.27
CA LEU A 21 23.16 -3.75 4.91
C LEU A 21 23.62 -4.86 3.95
N ILE A 22 24.46 -5.77 4.42
CA ILE A 22 24.88 -6.95 3.63
C ILE A 22 23.67 -7.84 3.34
N VAL A 23 22.87 -8.16 4.35
CA VAL A 23 21.68 -9.01 4.19
C VAL A 23 20.65 -8.36 3.26
N VAL A 24 20.37 -7.06 3.42
CA VAL A 24 19.46 -6.32 2.55
C VAL A 24 20.03 -6.23 1.13
N SER A 25 21.31 -5.95 0.97
CA SER A 25 21.96 -5.90 -0.35
C SER A 25 21.97 -7.28 -1.02
N VAL A 26 22.25 -8.35 -0.30
CA VAL A 26 22.19 -9.72 -0.78
C VAL A 26 20.76 -10.09 -1.17
N ALA A 27 19.77 -9.75 -0.36
CA ALA A 27 18.35 -9.97 -0.67
C ALA A 27 17.92 -9.19 -1.92
N CYS A 28 18.30 -7.92 -2.05
CA CYS A 28 18.02 -7.12 -3.24
C CYS A 28 18.75 -7.67 -4.48
N LEU A 29 20.02 -8.06 -4.35
CA LEU A 29 20.78 -8.68 -5.44
C LEU A 29 20.22 -10.04 -5.80
N THR A 30 19.74 -10.83 -4.86
CA THR A 30 19.10 -12.12 -5.11
C THR A 30 17.77 -11.93 -5.83
N VAL A 31 16.94 -10.97 -5.40
CA VAL A 31 15.68 -10.61 -6.09
C VAL A 31 16.01 -10.10 -7.51
N LEU A 32 17.00 -9.24 -7.67
CA LEU A 32 17.46 -8.78 -8.97
C LEU A 32 18.01 -9.95 -9.83
N ALA A 33 18.86 -10.79 -9.27
CA ALA A 33 19.46 -11.93 -9.97
C ALA A 33 18.42 -12.98 -10.40
N ILE A 34 17.37 -13.18 -9.61
CA ILE A 34 16.24 -14.05 -9.96
C ILE A 34 15.33 -13.36 -10.99
N SER A 35 15.12 -12.06 -10.86
CA SER A 35 14.21 -11.30 -11.73
C SER A 35 14.81 -11.00 -13.10
N VAL A 36 16.11 -10.68 -13.20
CA VAL A 36 16.78 -10.28 -14.46
C VAL A 36 16.74 -11.37 -15.53
N PRO A 37 17.01 -12.66 -15.27
CA PRO A 37 16.85 -13.71 -16.28
C PRO A 37 15.41 -13.84 -16.79
N HIS A 38 14.43 -13.70 -15.88
CA HIS A 38 13.01 -13.72 -16.24
C HIS A 38 12.55 -12.44 -16.96
N LEU A 39 13.30 -11.34 -16.82
CA LEU A 39 13.09 -10.10 -17.57
C LEU A 39 13.57 -10.19 -19.04
N ILE A 40 14.60 -10.99 -19.29
CA ILE A 40 15.38 -10.97 -20.56
C ILE A 40 15.05 -12.17 -21.46
N THR A 41 14.62 -13.31 -20.90
CA THR A 41 14.40 -14.53 -21.69
C THR A 41 13.07 -14.49 -22.46
N PRO A 42 13.04 -14.96 -23.73
CA PRO A 42 11.80 -15.26 -24.43
C PRO A 42 10.99 -16.30 -23.62
N GLY A 43 9.78 -15.96 -23.21
CA GLY A 43 8.95 -16.81 -22.32
C GLY A 43 9.04 -16.47 -20.83
N GLY A 44 9.87 -15.50 -20.42
CA GLY A 44 9.93 -15.00 -19.05
C GLY A 44 8.68 -14.19 -18.64
N TRP A 45 8.65 -13.72 -17.39
CA TRP A 45 7.52 -12.98 -16.79
C TRP A 45 7.00 -11.81 -17.63
N PHE A 46 7.79 -11.30 -18.56
CA PHE A 46 7.45 -10.18 -19.43
C PHE A 46 7.29 -10.55 -20.91
N SER A 47 7.34 -11.84 -21.23
CA SER A 47 7.09 -12.30 -22.60
C SER A 47 5.59 -12.17 -22.90
N GLY A 48 5.19 -11.13 -23.55
CA GLY A 48 3.79 -10.83 -23.87
C GLY A 48 3.24 -9.58 -23.19
N ALA A 49 3.96 -9.02 -22.22
CA ALA A 49 3.63 -7.70 -21.69
C ALA A 49 3.98 -6.63 -22.74
N ALA A 50 3.07 -5.69 -22.94
CA ALA A 50 3.34 -4.50 -23.75
C ALA A 50 4.60 -3.77 -23.24
N ALA A 51 5.31 -3.07 -24.13
CA ALA A 51 6.57 -2.41 -23.75
C ALA A 51 6.44 -1.49 -22.53
N GLY A 52 5.27 -0.83 -22.37
CA GLY A 52 4.97 0.02 -21.23
C GLY A 52 4.92 -0.72 -19.89
N GLU A 53 4.39 -1.94 -19.85
CA GLU A 53 4.27 -2.73 -18.62
C GLU A 53 5.62 -3.13 -18.05
N LYS A 54 6.62 -3.42 -18.91
CA LYS A 54 7.97 -3.74 -18.47
C LYS A 54 8.60 -2.62 -17.64
N PHE A 55 8.36 -1.37 -18.02
CA PHE A 55 8.83 -0.21 -17.25
C PHE A 55 8.15 -0.09 -15.90
N LEU A 56 6.87 -0.49 -15.77
CA LEU A 56 6.17 -0.50 -14.47
C LEU A 56 6.76 -1.52 -13.49
N TYR A 57 7.14 -2.71 -13.97
CA TYR A 57 7.81 -3.71 -13.12
C TYR A 57 9.17 -3.21 -12.63
N VAL A 58 9.96 -2.60 -13.51
CA VAL A 58 11.26 -2.03 -13.11
C VAL A 58 11.07 -0.86 -12.15
N ALA A 59 10.05 -0.01 -12.36
CA ALA A 59 9.69 1.05 -11.44
C ALA A 59 9.28 0.51 -10.06
N LEU A 60 8.49 -0.56 -10.01
CA LEU A 60 8.13 -1.24 -8.76
C LEU A 60 9.37 -1.71 -7.99
N ILE A 61 10.29 -2.41 -8.68
CA ILE A 61 11.54 -2.87 -8.06
C ILE A 61 12.37 -1.67 -7.56
N ALA A 62 12.44 -0.60 -8.34
CA ALA A 62 13.14 0.62 -7.95
C ALA A 62 12.50 1.27 -6.70
N TYR A 63 11.16 1.32 -6.60
CA TYR A 63 10.48 1.85 -5.42
C TYR A 63 10.65 0.98 -4.18
N LEU A 64 10.62 -0.35 -4.33
CA LEU A 64 10.91 -1.27 -3.22
C LEU A 64 12.35 -1.10 -2.75
N GLY A 65 13.32 -1.06 -3.66
CA GLY A 65 14.73 -0.81 -3.33
C GLY A 65 14.94 0.56 -2.69
N ALA A 66 14.33 1.61 -3.22
CA ALA A 66 14.39 2.94 -2.64
C ALA A 66 13.75 2.99 -1.25
N SER A 67 12.61 2.32 -1.03
CA SER A 67 11.96 2.19 0.29
C SER A 67 12.90 1.59 1.32
N MET A 68 13.60 0.51 0.95
CA MET A 68 14.57 -0.15 1.83
C MET A 68 15.76 0.77 2.15
N LEU A 69 16.28 1.48 1.15
CA LEU A 69 17.38 2.42 1.35
C LEU A 69 16.97 3.62 2.22
N TYR A 70 15.78 4.20 1.99
CA TYR A 70 15.27 5.28 2.85
C TYR A 70 15.06 4.80 4.28
N GLY A 71 14.39 3.65 4.47
CA GLY A 71 14.21 3.06 5.80
C GLY A 71 15.55 2.81 6.51
N SER A 72 16.52 2.27 5.78
CA SER A 72 17.88 2.03 6.30
C SER A 72 18.61 3.34 6.61
N SER A 73 18.50 4.37 5.76
CA SER A 73 19.13 5.67 5.99
C SER A 73 18.64 6.33 7.27
N VAL A 74 17.34 6.27 7.52
CA VAL A 74 16.71 6.79 8.74
C VAL A 74 17.08 5.95 9.96
N ALA A 75 17.02 4.61 9.84
CA ALA A 75 17.30 3.69 10.93
C ALA A 75 18.79 3.74 11.38
N PHE A 76 19.71 3.90 10.44
CA PHE A 76 21.16 3.87 10.68
C PHE A 76 21.82 5.24 10.59
N ARG A 77 21.09 6.31 10.27
CA ARG A 77 21.57 7.68 10.10
C ARG A 77 22.71 7.81 9.07
N GLN A 78 22.60 7.07 7.96
CA GLN A 78 23.60 7.09 6.89
C GLN A 78 23.10 7.91 5.69
N SER A 79 23.66 9.09 5.50
CA SER A 79 23.29 10.02 4.41
C SER A 79 23.59 9.46 3.01
N GLU A 80 24.59 8.60 2.88
CA GLU A 80 24.97 7.97 1.61
C GLU A 80 23.85 7.08 1.07
N LEU A 81 23.16 6.35 1.96
CA LEU A 81 22.01 5.54 1.59
C LEU A 81 20.84 6.40 1.08
N THR A 82 20.70 7.62 1.61
CA THR A 82 19.67 8.57 1.15
C THR A 82 19.90 8.95 -0.31
N THR A 83 21.17 9.18 -0.72
CA THR A 83 21.51 9.50 -2.10
C THR A 83 21.12 8.35 -3.04
N GLY A 84 21.44 7.11 -2.69
CA GLY A 84 21.04 5.92 -3.44
C GLY A 84 19.50 5.77 -3.52
N ALA A 85 18.81 6.02 -2.39
CA ALA A 85 17.37 5.98 -2.33
C ALA A 85 16.71 7.02 -3.27
N VAL A 86 17.22 8.27 -3.25
CA VAL A 86 16.76 9.35 -4.13
C VAL A 86 16.96 8.97 -5.59
N LEU A 87 18.13 8.45 -5.97
CA LEU A 87 18.42 8.05 -7.35
C LEU A 87 17.48 6.94 -7.82
N LEU A 88 17.26 5.91 -7.01
CA LEU A 88 16.33 4.83 -7.35
C LEU A 88 14.88 5.34 -7.45
N ALA A 89 14.44 6.17 -6.52
CA ALA A 89 13.09 6.74 -6.55
C ALA A 89 12.87 7.60 -7.80
N ARG A 90 13.84 8.44 -8.19
CA ARG A 90 13.76 9.29 -9.39
C ARG A 90 13.86 8.46 -10.67
N GLY A 91 14.72 7.43 -10.69
CA GLY A 91 14.79 6.47 -11.79
C GLY A 91 13.47 5.72 -11.98
N GLY A 92 12.88 5.23 -10.89
CA GLY A 92 11.53 4.62 -10.90
C GLY A 92 10.45 5.57 -11.40
N LEU A 93 10.45 6.84 -10.95
CA LEU A 93 9.52 7.86 -11.41
C LEU A 93 9.63 8.12 -12.92
N LEU A 94 10.85 8.20 -13.44
CA LEU A 94 11.10 8.35 -14.87
C LEU A 94 10.56 7.15 -15.65
N LEU A 95 10.86 5.94 -15.21
CA LEU A 95 10.39 4.71 -15.86
C LEU A 95 8.86 4.62 -15.85
N GLN A 96 8.23 4.98 -14.73
CA GLN A 96 6.77 5.01 -14.63
C GLN A 96 6.18 6.11 -15.53
N SER A 97 6.83 7.26 -15.68
CA SER A 97 6.41 8.32 -16.61
C SER A 97 6.46 7.82 -18.07
N ILE A 98 7.51 7.08 -18.43
CA ILE A 98 7.62 6.44 -19.75
C ILE A 98 6.48 5.42 -19.95
N ALA A 99 6.18 4.60 -18.94
CA ALA A 99 5.09 3.62 -18.99
C ALA A 99 3.72 4.28 -19.18
N ILE A 100 3.44 5.36 -18.45
CA ILE A 100 2.21 6.16 -18.60
C ILE A 100 2.13 6.75 -20.02
N GLY A 101 3.21 7.31 -20.54
CA GLY A 101 3.26 7.83 -21.91
C GLY A 101 3.07 6.74 -22.97
N ALA A 102 3.71 5.58 -22.81
CA ALA A 102 3.55 4.45 -23.71
C ALA A 102 2.09 3.95 -23.74
N ARG A 103 1.46 3.83 -22.56
CA ARG A 103 0.06 3.44 -22.47
C ARG A 103 -0.85 4.47 -23.14
N TRP A 104 -0.61 5.77 -22.91
CA TRP A 104 -1.37 6.85 -23.58
C TRP A 104 -1.31 6.74 -25.10
N VAL A 105 -0.11 6.53 -25.65
CA VAL A 105 0.07 6.38 -27.09
C VAL A 105 -0.65 5.11 -27.60
N SER A 106 -0.55 4.01 -26.87
CA SER A 106 -1.15 2.73 -27.27
C SER A 106 -2.68 2.72 -27.16
N SER A 107 -3.26 3.41 -26.19
CA SER A 107 -4.70 3.47 -25.98
C SER A 107 -5.38 4.58 -26.80
N GLY A 108 -4.61 5.59 -27.26
CA GLY A 108 -5.14 6.78 -27.94
C GLY A 108 -5.84 7.78 -27.01
N HIS A 109 -5.85 7.55 -25.70
CA HIS A 109 -6.43 8.43 -24.69
C HIS A 109 -5.58 8.51 -23.43
N ALA A 110 -5.80 9.54 -22.61
CA ALA A 110 -5.11 9.64 -21.33
C ALA A 110 -5.45 8.45 -20.43
N PRO A 111 -4.45 7.84 -19.73
CA PRO A 111 -4.65 6.65 -18.90
C PRO A 111 -5.33 6.98 -17.58
N LEU A 112 -6.63 7.30 -17.62
CA LEU A 112 -7.48 7.76 -16.52
C LEU A 112 -8.88 7.15 -16.57
N SER A 113 -9.06 6.05 -17.34
CA SER A 113 -10.37 5.51 -17.67
C SER A 113 -10.82 4.37 -16.76
N ASP A 114 -9.89 3.55 -16.30
CA ASP A 114 -10.17 2.38 -15.47
C ASP A 114 -9.34 2.41 -14.16
N ILE A 115 -9.64 1.47 -13.26
CA ILE A 115 -8.99 1.42 -11.95
C ILE A 115 -7.49 1.10 -12.07
N TYR A 116 -7.06 0.29 -13.06
CA TYR A 116 -5.66 -0.01 -13.33
C TYR A 116 -4.89 1.28 -13.65
N GLU A 117 -5.42 2.10 -14.55
CA GLU A 117 -4.84 3.37 -14.97
C GLU A 117 -4.85 4.41 -13.85
N MET A 118 -5.95 4.48 -13.10
CA MET A 118 -6.06 5.39 -11.95
C MET A 118 -5.04 5.04 -10.85
N VAL A 119 -4.85 3.76 -10.53
CA VAL A 119 -3.84 3.31 -9.54
C VAL A 119 -2.42 3.59 -10.04
N MET A 120 -2.17 3.40 -11.33
CA MET A 120 -0.90 3.75 -11.96
C MET A 120 -0.59 5.24 -11.80
N VAL A 121 -1.54 6.12 -12.14
CA VAL A 121 -1.36 7.58 -12.03
C VAL A 121 -1.30 8.02 -10.57
N PHE A 122 -2.07 7.43 -9.67
CA PHE A 122 -2.01 7.69 -8.23
C PHE A 122 -0.61 7.38 -7.66
N SER A 123 -0.08 6.20 -7.94
CA SER A 123 1.28 5.82 -7.51
C SER A 123 2.32 6.80 -8.03
N TRP A 124 2.23 7.18 -9.32
CA TRP A 124 3.10 8.19 -9.92
C TRP A 124 2.99 9.54 -9.22
N ALA A 125 1.77 10.01 -8.96
CA ALA A 125 1.53 11.28 -8.29
C ALA A 125 2.09 11.30 -6.86
N VAL A 126 1.98 10.19 -6.10
CA VAL A 126 2.58 10.06 -4.76
C VAL A 126 4.10 10.24 -4.83
N VAL A 127 4.79 9.56 -5.75
CA VAL A 127 6.25 9.66 -5.87
C VAL A 127 6.68 11.03 -6.43
N ALA A 128 5.92 11.60 -7.36
CA ALA A 128 6.19 12.94 -7.90
C ALA A 128 6.05 14.01 -6.81
N LEU A 129 4.97 13.98 -6.03
CA LEU A 129 4.77 14.92 -4.92
C LEU A 129 5.78 14.71 -3.78
N GLN A 130 6.14 13.46 -3.48
CA GLN A 130 7.23 13.14 -2.55
C GLN A 130 8.54 13.78 -3.03
N ALA A 131 8.85 13.66 -4.31
CA ALA A 131 10.03 14.25 -4.91
C ALA A 131 10.07 15.78 -4.78
N VAL A 132 8.93 16.44 -5.00
CA VAL A 132 8.77 17.89 -4.80
C VAL A 132 8.89 18.27 -3.33
N ALA A 133 8.27 17.50 -2.43
CA ALA A 133 8.34 17.73 -0.99
C ALA A 133 9.77 17.58 -0.44
N GLU A 134 10.51 16.56 -0.87
CA GLU A 134 11.92 16.41 -0.53
C GLU A 134 12.77 17.61 -0.96
N TRP A 135 12.61 18.00 -2.22
CA TRP A 135 13.34 19.14 -2.78
C TRP A 135 13.00 20.45 -2.06
N ARG A 136 11.70 20.69 -1.84
CA ARG A 136 11.21 21.99 -1.31
C ARG A 136 11.41 22.12 0.20
N PHE A 137 11.20 21.03 0.94
CA PHE A 137 11.23 21.03 2.42
C PHE A 137 12.44 20.32 3.00
N LYS A 138 13.33 19.78 2.17
CA LYS A 138 14.54 19.04 2.57
C LYS A 138 14.24 17.91 3.55
N LEU A 139 13.27 17.06 3.20
CA LEU A 139 12.78 15.97 4.03
C LEU A 139 13.16 14.59 3.47
N PRO A 140 14.45 14.20 3.58
CA PRO A 140 14.94 12.96 2.96
C PRO A 140 14.37 11.68 3.55
N PHE A 141 13.65 11.75 4.66
CA PHE A 141 13.02 10.60 5.32
C PHE A 141 11.59 10.32 4.85
N LEU A 142 10.99 11.22 4.09
CA LEU A 142 9.60 11.10 3.65
C LEU A 142 9.39 9.86 2.77
N GLY A 143 10.37 9.54 1.93
CA GLY A 143 10.37 8.35 1.09
C GLY A 143 10.29 7.03 1.84
N ALA A 144 10.71 6.98 3.11
CA ALA A 144 10.58 5.78 3.93
C ALA A 144 9.12 5.35 4.18
N VAL A 145 8.16 6.28 4.08
CA VAL A 145 6.72 6.00 4.25
C VAL A 145 5.98 6.06 2.92
N THR A 146 6.28 7.04 2.07
CA THR A 146 5.52 7.26 0.83
C THR A 146 5.83 6.24 -0.26
N LEU A 147 7.09 5.83 -0.43
CA LEU A 147 7.46 4.85 -1.45
C LEU A 147 6.90 3.45 -1.20
N PRO A 148 6.83 2.93 0.04
CA PRO A 148 6.06 1.72 0.31
C PRO A 148 4.60 1.79 -0.14
N ILE A 149 3.92 2.92 0.08
CA ILE A 149 2.53 3.12 -0.35
C ILE A 149 2.44 3.09 -1.89
N ALA A 150 3.36 3.78 -2.58
CA ALA A 150 3.42 3.76 -4.03
C ALA A 150 3.74 2.35 -4.57
N ALA A 151 4.66 1.63 -3.94
CA ALA A 151 4.98 0.24 -4.31
C ALA A 151 3.78 -0.70 -4.08
N LEU A 152 3.07 -0.57 -2.96
CA LEU A 152 1.85 -1.33 -2.70
C LEU A 152 0.75 -1.03 -3.72
N ALA A 153 0.61 0.22 -4.16
CA ALA A 153 -0.30 0.60 -5.24
C ALA A 153 0.10 -0.08 -6.57
N LEU A 154 1.38 -0.10 -6.93
CA LEU A 154 1.85 -0.82 -8.11
C LEU A 154 1.71 -2.34 -8.00
N ILE A 155 1.84 -2.92 -6.80
CA ILE A 155 1.55 -4.35 -6.57
C ILE A 155 0.06 -4.62 -6.78
N LEU A 156 -0.81 -3.78 -6.24
CA LEU A 156 -2.26 -3.87 -6.45
C LEU A 156 -2.59 -3.75 -7.95
N MET A 157 -1.97 -2.82 -8.65
CA MET A 157 -2.17 -2.64 -10.09
C MET A 157 -1.87 -3.92 -10.88
N GLN A 158 -0.84 -4.71 -10.51
CA GLN A 158 -0.47 -5.94 -11.22
C GLN A 158 -1.57 -7.02 -11.20
N VAL A 159 -2.50 -6.92 -10.30
CA VAL A 159 -3.61 -7.86 -10.13
C VAL A 159 -4.95 -7.32 -10.66
N LEU A 160 -4.93 -6.11 -11.21
CA LEU A 160 -6.08 -5.50 -11.88
C LEU A 160 -6.06 -5.81 -13.39
N PRO A 161 -7.22 -5.86 -14.06
CA PRO A 161 -7.29 -6.02 -15.51
C PRO A 161 -6.57 -4.86 -16.20
N GLY A 162 -5.48 -5.15 -16.91
CA GLY A 162 -4.66 -4.14 -17.60
C GLY A 162 -4.93 -4.03 -19.10
N GLU A 163 -5.97 -4.69 -19.62
CA GLU A 163 -6.33 -4.66 -21.04
C GLU A 163 -6.70 -3.26 -21.51
N ILE A 164 -6.19 -2.88 -22.69
CA ILE A 164 -6.60 -1.61 -23.33
C ILE A 164 -7.95 -1.85 -24.00
N ARG A 165 -8.96 -1.16 -23.53
CA ARG A 165 -10.34 -1.23 -24.07
C ARG A 165 -10.73 0.12 -24.68
N PRO A 166 -11.56 0.12 -25.74
CA PRO A 166 -12.12 1.37 -26.25
C PRO A 166 -12.93 2.10 -25.19
N LEU A 167 -12.78 3.43 -25.12
CA LEU A 167 -13.54 4.24 -24.19
C LEU A 167 -15.04 4.20 -24.50
N VAL A 168 -15.84 3.86 -23.49
CA VAL A 168 -17.28 4.05 -23.57
C VAL A 168 -17.63 5.55 -23.71
N PRO A 169 -18.73 5.91 -24.37
CA PRO A 169 -19.07 7.32 -24.65
C PRO A 169 -19.04 8.23 -23.43
N ALA A 170 -19.46 7.72 -22.26
CA ALA A 170 -19.45 8.44 -21.00
C ALA A 170 -18.03 8.91 -20.58
N LEU A 171 -16.99 8.14 -20.93
CA LEU A 171 -15.59 8.45 -20.59
C LEU A 171 -14.89 9.34 -21.63
N GLN A 172 -15.50 9.58 -22.79
CA GLN A 172 -14.96 10.43 -23.85
C GLN A 172 -15.19 11.92 -23.54
N SER A 173 -14.66 12.39 -22.42
CA SER A 173 -14.88 13.75 -21.95
C SER A 173 -13.61 14.37 -21.36
N THR A 174 -13.25 15.56 -21.81
CA THR A 174 -12.15 16.35 -21.22
C THR A 174 -12.41 16.65 -19.73
N TRP A 175 -13.66 16.82 -19.34
CA TRP A 175 -14.02 17.07 -17.94
C TRP A 175 -13.72 15.89 -17.03
N LEU A 176 -13.89 14.64 -17.53
CA LEU A 176 -13.46 13.45 -16.82
C LEU A 176 -11.94 13.45 -16.59
N GLN A 177 -11.16 13.79 -17.62
CA GLN A 177 -9.70 13.82 -17.50
C GLN A 177 -9.25 14.85 -16.46
N ILE A 178 -9.86 16.05 -16.45
CA ILE A 178 -9.60 17.08 -15.44
C ILE A 178 -9.98 16.56 -14.04
N HIS A 179 -11.18 16.01 -13.90
CA HIS A 179 -11.69 15.46 -12.64
C HIS A 179 -10.75 14.40 -12.06
N VAL A 180 -10.40 13.36 -12.84
CA VAL A 180 -9.55 12.26 -12.37
C VAL A 180 -8.12 12.74 -12.08
N THR A 181 -7.55 13.63 -12.90
CA THR A 181 -6.22 14.18 -12.64
C THR A 181 -6.18 14.96 -11.31
N LEU A 182 -7.19 15.80 -11.05
CA LEU A 182 -7.31 16.53 -9.78
C LEU A 182 -7.51 15.57 -8.60
N ALA A 183 -8.27 14.49 -8.80
CA ALA A 183 -8.44 13.45 -7.78
C ALA A 183 -7.09 12.80 -7.42
N MET A 184 -6.33 12.34 -8.40
CA MET A 184 -5.04 11.68 -8.17
C MET A 184 -4.03 12.59 -7.48
N LEU A 185 -3.95 13.86 -7.89
CA LEU A 185 -3.07 14.85 -7.26
C LEU A 185 -3.50 15.17 -5.82
N SER A 186 -4.80 15.34 -5.58
CA SER A 186 -5.35 15.59 -4.26
C SER A 186 -5.10 14.41 -3.32
N TYR A 187 -5.40 13.19 -3.75
CA TYR A 187 -5.22 11.97 -2.96
C TYR A 187 -3.73 11.70 -2.67
N ALA A 188 -2.85 11.95 -3.63
CA ALA A 188 -1.42 11.88 -3.43
C ALA A 188 -0.93 12.91 -2.39
N GLY A 189 -1.46 14.13 -2.41
CA GLY A 189 -1.15 15.13 -1.40
C GLY A 189 -1.63 14.74 0.00
N PHE A 190 -2.81 14.13 0.13
CA PHE A 190 -3.27 13.56 1.41
C PHE A 190 -2.43 12.35 1.85
N THR A 191 -1.88 11.58 0.92
CA THR A 191 -0.90 10.52 1.23
C THR A 191 0.36 11.11 1.86
N ILE A 192 0.87 12.23 1.33
CA ILE A 192 2.02 12.93 1.95
C ILE A 192 1.65 13.42 3.36
N SER A 193 0.47 14.01 3.53
CA SER A 193 -0.01 14.45 4.85
C SER A 193 -0.07 13.29 5.85
N PHE A 194 -0.59 12.14 5.45
CA PHE A 194 -0.62 10.91 6.24
C PHE A 194 0.79 10.45 6.63
N ALA A 195 1.72 10.42 5.67
CA ALA A 195 3.09 10.02 5.93
C ALA A 195 3.76 10.94 6.96
N VAL A 196 3.59 12.25 6.81
CA VAL A 196 4.13 13.23 7.77
C VAL A 196 3.46 13.09 9.15
N ALA A 197 2.15 12.79 9.19
CA ALA A 197 1.43 12.57 10.45
C ALA A 197 1.95 11.35 11.22
N LEU A 198 2.28 10.24 10.54
CA LEU A 198 2.93 9.10 11.18
C LEU A 198 4.29 9.48 11.76
N LEU A 199 5.10 10.21 10.99
CA LEU A 199 6.43 10.68 11.44
C LEU A 199 6.31 11.68 12.61
N TYR A 200 5.28 12.54 12.58
CA TYR A 200 4.95 13.42 13.71
C TYR A 200 4.69 12.62 14.99
N LEU A 201 3.84 11.59 14.93
CA LEU A 201 3.53 10.77 16.11
C LEU A 201 4.76 10.08 16.69
N ILE A 202 5.66 9.59 15.83
CA ILE A 202 6.96 9.01 16.27
C ILE A 202 7.80 10.07 16.98
N LYS A 203 7.91 11.26 16.40
CA LYS A 203 8.70 12.37 16.97
C LYS A 203 8.11 12.89 18.27
N ASP A 204 6.80 12.92 18.38
CA ASP A 204 6.05 13.39 19.56
C ASP A 204 5.96 12.35 20.69
N GLY A 205 6.69 11.23 20.56
CA GLY A 205 6.86 10.25 21.64
C GLY A 205 5.77 9.19 21.71
N VAL A 206 5.00 8.98 20.65
CA VAL A 206 4.11 7.81 20.57
C VAL A 206 4.95 6.55 20.47
N THR A 207 4.84 5.69 21.47
CA THR A 207 5.71 4.52 21.62
C THR A 207 5.42 3.43 20.60
N PRO A 208 6.41 2.57 20.26
CA PRO A 208 6.20 1.41 19.39
C PRO A 208 5.06 0.48 19.85
N GLY A 209 4.83 0.36 21.16
CA GLY A 209 3.72 -0.41 21.70
C GLY A 209 2.34 0.10 21.29
N SER A 210 2.17 1.43 21.10
CA SER A 210 0.92 2.00 20.60
C SER A 210 0.71 1.68 19.11
N PHE A 211 1.75 1.74 18.30
CA PHE A 211 1.71 1.31 16.89
C PHE A 211 1.46 -0.19 16.76
N LEU A 212 1.97 -1.00 17.71
CA LEU A 212 1.73 -2.44 17.73
C LEU A 212 0.23 -2.78 17.83
N THR A 213 -0.51 -2.03 18.62
CA THR A 213 -1.98 -2.17 18.69
C THR A 213 -2.61 -2.01 17.30
N SER A 214 -2.23 -0.96 16.57
CA SER A 214 -2.74 -0.69 15.22
C SER A 214 -2.32 -1.74 14.20
N CYS A 215 -1.05 -2.17 14.24
CA CYS A 215 -0.56 -3.24 13.37
C CYS A 215 -1.25 -4.58 13.64
N SER A 216 -1.43 -4.95 14.91
CA SER A 216 -2.16 -6.17 15.28
C SER A 216 -3.62 -6.13 14.83
N ALA A 217 -4.30 -4.98 14.99
CA ALA A 217 -5.66 -4.79 14.52
C ALA A 217 -5.75 -4.88 12.98
N LEU A 218 -4.77 -4.34 12.25
CA LEU A 218 -4.69 -4.45 10.79
C LEU A 218 -4.53 -5.92 10.36
N VAL A 219 -3.60 -6.65 10.99
CA VAL A 219 -3.42 -8.08 10.71
C VAL A 219 -4.70 -8.86 10.99
N LEU A 220 -5.37 -8.59 12.12
CA LEU A 220 -6.65 -9.22 12.46
C LEU A 220 -7.73 -8.92 11.42
N GLY A 221 -7.87 -7.69 10.98
CA GLY A 221 -8.83 -7.29 9.95
C GLY A 221 -8.59 -8.01 8.63
N VAL A 222 -7.35 -7.99 8.14
CA VAL A 222 -6.98 -8.61 6.86
C VAL A 222 -7.11 -10.12 6.92
N TYR A 223 -6.47 -10.77 7.89
CA TYR A 223 -6.47 -12.25 7.99
C TYR A 223 -7.83 -12.79 8.45
N GLY A 224 -8.59 -12.00 9.21
CA GLY A 224 -9.98 -12.31 9.55
C GLY A 224 -10.90 -12.30 8.33
N THR A 225 -10.73 -11.32 7.42
CA THR A 225 -11.46 -11.27 6.16
C THR A 225 -11.10 -12.47 5.28
N VAL A 226 -9.81 -12.81 5.17
CA VAL A 226 -9.35 -14.01 4.46
C VAL A 226 -9.99 -15.28 5.03
N ALA A 227 -10.01 -15.43 6.35
CA ALA A 227 -10.64 -16.58 7.00
C ALA A 227 -12.16 -16.63 6.78
N ALA A 228 -12.83 -15.47 6.76
CA ALA A 228 -14.27 -15.38 6.51
C ALA A 228 -14.68 -15.72 5.07
N THR A 229 -13.76 -15.63 4.11
CA THR A 229 -14.00 -15.99 2.69
C THR A 229 -13.83 -17.47 2.42
N SER A 230 -13.44 -18.29 3.43
CA SER A 230 -13.31 -19.74 3.26
C SER A 230 -14.66 -20.42 3.06
N ILE A 231 -14.69 -21.41 2.15
CA ILE A 231 -15.91 -22.18 1.82
C ILE A 231 -16.09 -23.32 2.84
N ASN A 232 -17.33 -23.55 3.25
CA ASN A 232 -17.77 -24.72 4.02
C ASN A 232 -17.06 -24.96 5.36
N GLY A 233 -16.63 -23.91 6.05
CA GLY A 233 -15.99 -24.05 7.36
C GLY A 233 -14.60 -24.68 7.33
N SER A 234 -14.05 -24.98 6.15
CA SER A 234 -12.63 -25.31 6.03
C SER A 234 -11.83 -24.01 6.20
N MET A 235 -10.83 -24.03 7.05
CA MET A 235 -9.97 -22.89 7.33
C MET A 235 -8.93 -22.69 6.20
N GLY A 236 -9.36 -22.72 4.96
CA GLY A 236 -8.57 -22.56 3.76
C GLY A 236 -8.94 -21.30 2.98
N LEU A 237 -8.03 -20.83 2.19
CA LEU A 237 -8.28 -19.79 1.21
C LEU A 237 -8.94 -20.42 -0.01
N SER A 238 -10.03 -19.81 -0.51
CA SER A 238 -10.66 -20.21 -1.76
C SER A 238 -10.44 -19.18 -2.83
N LEU A 239 -9.92 -19.60 -3.98
CA LEU A 239 -9.66 -18.73 -5.12
C LEU A 239 -10.49 -19.18 -6.33
N PRO A 240 -10.91 -18.25 -7.19
CA PRO A 240 -11.65 -18.60 -8.40
C PRO A 240 -10.77 -19.44 -9.36
N ALA A 241 -11.37 -20.45 -9.98
CA ALA A 241 -10.73 -21.27 -10.99
C ALA A 241 -10.88 -20.63 -12.37
N PHE A 242 -9.86 -20.79 -13.21
CA PHE A 242 -9.79 -20.32 -14.60
C PHE A 242 -9.48 -21.48 -15.53
N ASP A 243 -10.17 -21.55 -16.63
CA ASP A 243 -9.85 -22.47 -17.69
C ASP A 243 -8.46 -22.17 -18.27
N LEU A 244 -7.63 -23.21 -18.47
CA LEU A 244 -6.27 -23.05 -18.96
C LEU A 244 -6.20 -22.60 -20.42
N ALA A 245 -7.18 -22.98 -21.24
CA ALA A 245 -7.19 -22.67 -22.67
C ALA A 245 -7.82 -21.31 -22.94
N THR A 246 -8.99 -21.04 -22.37
CA THR A 246 -9.77 -19.80 -22.61
C THR A 246 -9.36 -18.66 -21.69
N ARG A 247 -8.73 -18.96 -20.55
CA ARG A 247 -8.43 -18.03 -19.47
C ARG A 247 -9.66 -17.38 -18.82
N GLU A 248 -10.84 -17.87 -19.10
CA GLU A 248 -12.10 -17.41 -18.52
C GLU A 248 -12.36 -18.05 -17.16
N LYS A 249 -13.14 -17.38 -16.31
CA LYS A 249 -13.57 -17.94 -15.02
C LYS A 249 -14.46 -19.15 -15.25
N VAL A 250 -14.14 -20.25 -14.59
CA VAL A 250 -15.00 -21.43 -14.58
C VAL A 250 -16.22 -21.14 -13.72
N MET A 251 -17.41 -21.23 -14.32
CA MET A 251 -18.67 -20.92 -13.66
C MET A 251 -19.44 -22.19 -13.35
N LEU A 252 -20.02 -22.26 -12.15
CA LEU A 252 -20.98 -23.29 -11.78
C LEU A 252 -22.35 -23.05 -12.46
N ALA A 253 -23.21 -24.08 -12.50
CA ALA A 253 -24.54 -24.02 -13.11
C ALA A 253 -25.43 -22.85 -12.59
N ALA A 254 -25.13 -22.31 -11.40
CA ALA A 254 -25.83 -21.15 -10.82
C ALA A 254 -25.18 -19.80 -11.15
N HIS A 255 -24.34 -19.71 -12.18
CA HIS A 255 -23.56 -18.50 -12.54
C HIS A 255 -22.63 -18.00 -11.42
N LYS A 256 -22.26 -18.88 -10.50
CA LYS A 256 -21.27 -18.59 -9.45
C LYS A 256 -19.88 -19.06 -9.90
N PRO A 257 -18.82 -18.29 -9.64
CA PRO A 257 -17.47 -18.76 -9.96
C PRO A 257 -17.16 -20.04 -9.16
N LEU A 258 -16.52 -21.02 -9.82
CA LEU A 258 -16.01 -22.18 -9.15
C LEU A 258 -14.86 -21.74 -8.24
N MET A 259 -15.00 -21.98 -6.94
CA MET A 259 -13.98 -21.65 -5.95
C MET A 259 -13.24 -22.91 -5.56
N VAL A 260 -11.92 -22.90 -5.73
CA VAL A 260 -11.06 -24.02 -5.36
C VAL A 260 -10.51 -23.78 -3.95
N PRO A 261 -10.82 -24.67 -2.98
CA PRO A 261 -10.28 -24.55 -1.64
C PRO A 261 -8.79 -24.92 -1.64
N LEU A 262 -7.99 -24.11 -0.97
CA LEU A 262 -6.56 -24.35 -0.76
C LEU A 262 -6.32 -24.78 0.69
N ASP A 263 -6.84 -25.94 1.08
CA ASP A 263 -6.94 -26.40 2.46
C ASP A 263 -5.60 -26.45 3.20
N SER A 264 -4.51 -26.75 2.50
CA SER A 264 -3.18 -26.78 3.11
C SER A 264 -2.61 -25.41 3.49
N LEU A 265 -3.26 -24.32 3.07
CA LEU A 265 -2.86 -22.94 3.41
C LEU A 265 -3.43 -22.45 4.74
N GLY A 266 -4.44 -23.15 5.30
CA GLY A 266 -5.19 -22.68 6.46
C GLY A 266 -4.32 -22.43 7.70
N TRP A 267 -3.41 -23.32 8.03
CA TRP A 267 -2.66 -23.24 9.29
C TRP A 267 -1.80 -21.99 9.47
N PRO A 268 -1.00 -21.52 8.51
CA PRO A 268 -0.23 -20.29 8.70
C PRO A 268 -1.12 -19.05 8.79
N PHE A 269 -2.25 -19.02 8.05
CA PHE A 269 -3.20 -17.92 8.15
C PHE A 269 -3.86 -17.86 9.53
N ILE A 270 -4.26 -19.02 10.08
CA ILE A 270 -4.83 -19.12 11.41
C ILE A 270 -3.79 -18.76 12.47
N ALA A 271 -2.55 -19.25 12.32
CA ALA A 271 -1.47 -18.90 13.22
C ALA A 271 -1.19 -17.39 13.23
N ALA A 272 -1.14 -16.75 12.07
CA ALA A 272 -0.97 -15.30 11.96
C ALA A 272 -2.11 -14.55 12.66
N LEU A 273 -3.37 -14.98 12.43
CA LEU A 273 -4.56 -14.41 13.04
C LEU A 273 -4.55 -14.59 14.57
N ALA A 274 -4.35 -15.80 15.05
CA ALA A 274 -4.34 -16.11 16.49
C ALA A 274 -3.22 -15.40 17.24
N LEU A 275 -2.02 -15.36 16.66
CA LEU A 275 -0.88 -14.67 17.24
C LEU A 275 -1.06 -13.13 17.23
N ALA A 276 -1.69 -12.58 16.20
CA ALA A 276 -2.04 -11.16 16.18
C ALA A 276 -3.11 -10.83 17.23
N ALA A 277 -4.13 -11.70 17.40
CA ALA A 277 -5.13 -11.56 18.45
C ALA A 277 -4.49 -11.63 19.85
N ALA A 278 -3.65 -12.64 20.08
CA ALA A 278 -2.90 -12.77 21.33
C ALA A 278 -2.01 -11.55 21.61
N THR A 279 -1.31 -11.05 20.57
CA THR A 279 -0.49 -9.82 20.68
C THR A 279 -1.33 -8.63 21.08
N LEU A 280 -2.49 -8.43 20.44
CA LEU A 280 -3.37 -7.31 20.74
C LEU A 280 -3.85 -7.37 22.19
N VAL A 281 -4.34 -8.53 22.63
CA VAL A 281 -4.82 -8.72 24.02
C VAL A 281 -3.70 -8.52 25.02
N LEU A 282 -2.54 -9.15 24.81
CA LEU A 282 -1.38 -9.03 25.70
C LEU A 282 -0.87 -7.59 25.77
N ASN A 283 -0.83 -6.88 24.64
CA ASN A 283 -0.40 -5.48 24.59
C ASN A 283 -1.37 -4.56 25.34
N LEU A 284 -2.67 -4.81 25.24
CA LEU A 284 -3.67 -4.08 26.02
C LEU A 284 -3.52 -4.38 27.52
N ILE A 285 -3.32 -5.65 27.89
CA ILE A 285 -3.08 -6.03 29.30
C ILE A 285 -1.80 -5.36 29.82
N ALA A 286 -0.70 -5.41 29.06
CA ALA A 286 0.57 -4.76 29.43
C ALA A 286 0.40 -3.26 29.66
N LYS A 287 -0.38 -2.60 28.84
CA LYS A 287 -0.67 -1.16 28.94
C LYS A 287 -1.40 -0.76 30.20
N TYR A 288 -2.27 -1.63 30.72
CA TYR A 288 -3.08 -1.40 31.93
C TYR A 288 -2.54 -2.10 33.18
N SER A 289 -1.46 -2.89 33.07
CA SER A 289 -0.84 -3.62 34.17
C SER A 289 0.31 -2.84 34.79
N ALA A 290 0.40 -2.83 36.13
CA ALA A 290 1.52 -2.22 36.85
C ALA A 290 2.88 -3.00 36.70
N LYS A 291 2.87 -4.21 36.11
CA LYS A 291 4.05 -5.07 35.89
C LYS A 291 4.42 -5.16 34.41
N SER A 292 4.80 -4.07 33.77
CA SER A 292 4.95 -4.01 32.31
C SER A 292 6.18 -4.77 31.74
N GLY A 293 7.32 -4.74 32.40
CA GLY A 293 8.59 -5.14 31.77
C GLY A 293 8.72 -6.59 31.28
N SER A 294 8.15 -7.58 32.00
CA SER A 294 8.18 -8.98 31.55
C SER A 294 7.15 -9.28 30.43
N LEU A 295 6.00 -8.63 30.50
CA LEU A 295 4.94 -8.75 29.49
C LEU A 295 5.34 -8.13 28.17
N ASP A 296 6.08 -7.01 28.17
CA ASP A 296 6.52 -6.35 26.94
C ASP A 296 7.37 -7.25 26.05
N ASN A 297 8.24 -8.06 26.63
CA ASN A 297 9.02 -9.05 25.89
C ASN A 297 8.13 -10.15 25.30
N VAL A 298 7.17 -10.66 26.07
CA VAL A 298 6.22 -11.68 25.60
C VAL A 298 5.41 -11.12 24.42
N VAL A 299 4.88 -9.91 24.53
CA VAL A 299 4.14 -9.21 23.47
C VAL A 299 4.97 -9.09 22.19
N ARG A 300 6.22 -8.66 22.31
CA ARG A 300 7.14 -8.52 21.15
C ARG A 300 7.42 -9.86 20.48
N TRP A 301 7.71 -10.91 21.25
CA TRP A 301 7.95 -12.24 20.70
C TRP A 301 6.72 -12.86 20.06
N THR A 302 5.53 -12.66 20.65
CA THR A 302 4.26 -13.12 20.07
C THR A 302 3.99 -12.46 18.74
N PHE A 303 4.28 -11.15 18.60
CA PHE A 303 4.12 -10.46 17.33
C PHE A 303 5.17 -10.87 16.28
N LEU A 304 6.41 -11.11 16.70
CA LEU A 304 7.43 -11.68 15.81
C LEU A 304 7.02 -13.05 15.27
N ALA A 305 6.44 -13.90 16.11
CA ALA A 305 5.86 -15.16 15.66
C ALA A 305 4.71 -14.95 14.67
N SER A 306 3.87 -13.91 14.88
CA SER A 306 2.84 -13.53 13.90
C SER A 306 3.45 -13.10 12.56
N ILE A 307 4.53 -12.31 12.56
CA ILE A 307 5.25 -11.93 11.32
C ILE A 307 5.77 -13.18 10.60
N ALA A 308 6.39 -14.11 11.32
CA ALA A 308 6.87 -15.37 10.74
C ALA A 308 5.72 -16.18 10.11
N ALA A 309 4.57 -16.25 10.79
CA ALA A 309 3.37 -16.91 10.27
C ALA A 309 2.82 -16.20 9.02
N GLN A 310 2.84 -14.86 8.97
CA GLN A 310 2.46 -14.07 7.79
C GLN A 310 3.37 -14.37 6.59
N VAL A 311 4.68 -14.44 6.81
CA VAL A 311 5.66 -14.80 5.77
C VAL A 311 5.42 -16.22 5.27
N ALA A 312 5.21 -17.17 6.19
CA ALA A 312 4.91 -18.54 5.83
C ALA A 312 3.60 -18.67 5.05
N ALA A 313 2.56 -17.95 5.46
CA ALA A 313 1.28 -17.91 4.76
C ALA A 313 1.42 -17.39 3.32
N LEU A 314 2.14 -16.29 3.14
CA LEU A 314 2.40 -15.73 1.81
C LEU A 314 3.25 -16.67 0.95
N ALA A 315 4.31 -17.24 1.49
CA ALA A 315 5.18 -18.17 0.78
C ALA A 315 4.41 -19.42 0.31
N LEU A 316 3.62 -20.03 1.19
CA LEU A 316 2.79 -21.19 0.85
C LEU A 316 1.72 -20.83 -0.18
N LEU A 317 1.10 -19.66 -0.07
CA LEU A 317 0.13 -19.17 -1.05
C LEU A 317 0.79 -19.07 -2.44
N LEU A 318 1.95 -18.43 -2.53
CA LEU A 318 2.69 -18.29 -3.78
C LEU A 318 3.10 -19.65 -4.36
N VAL A 319 3.61 -20.57 -3.53
CA VAL A 319 3.97 -21.93 -3.97
C VAL A 319 2.74 -22.67 -4.50
N LYS A 320 1.61 -22.63 -3.79
CA LYS A 320 0.40 -23.35 -4.20
C LYS A 320 -0.21 -22.78 -5.49
N VAL A 321 -0.26 -21.47 -5.62
CA VAL A 321 -0.78 -20.82 -6.83
C VAL A 321 0.11 -21.12 -8.05
N ASN A 322 1.43 -21.23 -7.86
CA ASN A 322 2.39 -21.51 -8.93
C ASN A 322 2.64 -23.00 -9.18
N SER A 323 2.07 -23.91 -8.37
CA SER A 323 2.35 -25.37 -8.50
C SER A 323 1.73 -26.04 -9.72
N GLY A 324 1.13 -25.27 -10.63
CA GLY A 324 0.63 -25.75 -11.90
C GLY A 324 -0.90 -25.93 -11.97
N PRO A 325 -1.42 -26.45 -13.08
CA PRO A 325 -2.85 -26.62 -13.27
C PRO A 325 -3.42 -27.63 -12.25
N GLN A 326 -4.56 -27.29 -11.69
CA GLN A 326 -5.32 -28.17 -10.82
C GLN A 326 -6.40 -28.88 -11.66
N TYR A 327 -6.64 -30.16 -11.35
CA TYR A 327 -7.63 -30.96 -12.01
C TYR A 327 -8.75 -31.28 -11.00
N LEU A 328 -9.99 -31.00 -11.41
CA LEU A 328 -11.17 -31.54 -10.70
C LEU A 328 -11.74 -32.69 -11.52
N ALA A 329 -11.72 -33.87 -10.94
CA ALA A 329 -12.22 -35.09 -11.59
C ALA A 329 -13.66 -34.96 -12.11
N GLU A 330 -14.47 -34.15 -11.45
CA GLU A 330 -15.87 -33.91 -11.77
C GLU A 330 -16.10 -33.11 -13.05
N TYR A 331 -15.11 -32.30 -13.50
CA TYR A 331 -15.25 -31.43 -14.66
C TYR A 331 -14.42 -31.87 -15.85
N SER A 332 -13.60 -32.90 -15.75
CA SER A 332 -12.71 -33.41 -16.83
C SER A 332 -11.85 -32.33 -17.53
N GLN A 333 -11.75 -31.14 -16.94
CA GLN A 333 -11.06 -29.98 -17.50
C GLN A 333 -9.89 -29.59 -16.59
N SER A 334 -8.80 -29.16 -17.22
CA SER A 334 -7.68 -28.58 -16.51
C SER A 334 -7.95 -27.09 -16.27
N PHE A 335 -7.79 -26.64 -15.04
CA PHE A 335 -7.86 -25.22 -14.72
C PHE A 335 -6.72 -24.81 -13.80
N THR A 336 -6.49 -23.53 -13.77
CA THR A 336 -5.50 -22.89 -12.92
C THR A 336 -6.20 -22.01 -11.89
N VAL A 337 -5.54 -21.81 -10.76
CA VAL A 337 -5.94 -20.83 -9.75
C VAL A 337 -5.01 -19.64 -9.87
N ARG A 338 -5.57 -18.45 -9.97
CA ARG A 338 -4.79 -17.22 -10.10
C ARG A 338 -4.96 -16.35 -8.86
N LEU A 339 -3.85 -16.00 -8.24
CA LEU A 339 -3.83 -15.00 -7.16
C LEU A 339 -4.21 -13.61 -7.68
N VAL A 340 -3.90 -13.37 -8.94
CA VAL A 340 -4.15 -12.12 -9.69
C VAL A 340 -5.62 -11.70 -9.68
N ASP A 341 -6.54 -12.64 -9.58
CA ASP A 341 -7.98 -12.37 -9.60
C ASP A 341 -8.59 -12.13 -8.19
N SER A 342 -7.71 -12.01 -7.19
CA SER A 342 -8.08 -11.60 -5.82
C SER A 342 -7.21 -10.40 -5.38
N PRO A 343 -7.32 -9.25 -6.06
CA PRO A 343 -6.40 -8.12 -5.88
C PRO A 343 -6.39 -7.59 -4.44
N PHE A 344 -7.55 -7.53 -3.80
CA PHE A 344 -7.65 -7.05 -2.42
C PHE A 344 -7.02 -7.97 -1.41
N LEU A 345 -7.13 -9.27 -1.64
CA LEU A 345 -6.49 -10.26 -0.80
C LEU A 345 -4.98 -10.08 -0.81
N LEU A 346 -4.38 -9.99 -2.00
CA LEU A 346 -2.93 -9.81 -2.13
C LEU A 346 -2.50 -8.46 -1.56
N ALA A 347 -3.20 -7.38 -1.89
CA ALA A 347 -2.91 -6.04 -1.38
C ALA A 347 -3.06 -5.99 0.15
N GLY A 348 -4.10 -6.61 0.71
CA GLY A 348 -4.32 -6.69 2.14
C GLY A 348 -3.20 -7.45 2.85
N ILE A 349 -2.86 -8.66 2.39
CA ILE A 349 -1.77 -9.47 2.95
C ILE A 349 -0.43 -8.71 2.85
N ALA A 350 -0.11 -8.12 1.72
CA ALA A 350 1.10 -7.34 1.53
C ALA A 350 1.15 -6.13 2.46
N THR A 351 0.04 -5.41 2.62
CA THR A 351 -0.07 -4.25 3.52
C THR A 351 0.10 -4.66 4.98
N ALA A 352 -0.53 -5.76 5.42
CA ALA A 352 -0.41 -6.26 6.79
C ALA A 352 1.02 -6.70 7.10
N LEU A 353 1.66 -7.43 6.19
CA LEU A 353 3.05 -7.85 6.33
C LEU A 353 4.00 -6.65 6.33
N PHE A 354 3.80 -5.71 5.41
CA PHE A 354 4.61 -4.50 5.35
C PHE A 354 4.50 -3.67 6.63
N ALA A 355 3.29 -3.42 7.13
CA ALA A 355 3.07 -2.70 8.38
C ALA A 355 3.73 -3.41 9.58
N SER A 356 3.68 -4.75 9.60
CA SER A 356 4.31 -5.56 10.65
C SER A 356 5.84 -5.45 10.62
N ILE A 357 6.45 -5.48 9.43
CA ILE A 357 7.90 -5.28 9.26
C ILE A 357 8.30 -3.84 9.63
N ALA A 358 7.53 -2.85 9.17
CA ALA A 358 7.76 -1.43 9.49
C ALA A 358 7.71 -1.19 11.00
N TRP A 359 6.73 -1.81 11.70
CA TRP A 359 6.67 -1.79 13.15
C TRP A 359 7.93 -2.38 13.78
N LYS A 360 8.44 -3.51 13.27
CA LYS A 360 9.66 -4.13 13.83
C LYS A 360 10.89 -3.24 13.67
N VAL A 361 11.03 -2.57 12.54
CA VAL A 361 12.11 -1.59 12.31
C VAL A 361 11.96 -0.41 13.27
N LEU A 362 10.74 0.10 13.44
CA LEU A 362 10.44 1.17 14.37
C LEU A 362 10.75 0.75 15.81
N ASP A 363 10.31 -0.43 16.26
CA ASP A 363 10.59 -0.95 17.61
C ASP A 363 12.10 -1.08 17.90
N TRP A 364 12.84 -1.57 16.91
CA TRP A 364 14.28 -1.75 17.03
C TRP A 364 15.08 -0.43 17.02
N ARG A 365 14.64 0.57 16.24
CA ARG A 365 15.39 1.81 15.97
C ARG A 365 14.68 3.08 16.42
N TYR A 366 13.68 2.95 17.29
CA TYR A 366 12.81 4.06 17.70
C TYR A 366 13.59 5.33 18.07
N GLU A 367 14.56 5.25 18.99
CA GLU A 367 15.36 6.39 19.44
C GLU A 367 16.17 7.02 18.29
N SER A 368 16.71 6.17 17.41
CA SER A 368 17.47 6.64 16.25
C SER A 368 16.57 7.41 15.28
N ILE A 369 15.41 6.85 14.98
CA ILE A 369 14.42 7.46 14.09
C ILE A 369 13.89 8.76 14.70
N ALA A 370 13.40 8.71 15.94
CA ALA A 370 12.83 9.87 16.62
C ALA A 370 13.81 11.05 16.70
N THR A 371 15.11 10.77 16.95
CA THR A 371 16.14 11.84 17.02
C THR A 371 16.46 12.43 15.64
N TYR A 372 16.41 11.61 14.58
CA TYR A 372 16.70 12.05 13.21
C TYR A 372 15.60 12.94 12.61
N LEU A 373 14.34 12.78 13.04
CA LEU A 373 13.21 13.54 12.56
C LEU A 373 13.25 15.01 12.98
N PRO A 374 12.72 15.95 12.16
CA PRO A 374 12.56 17.35 12.51
C PRO A 374 11.74 17.55 13.79
N THR A 375 11.68 18.80 14.25
CA THR A 375 10.86 19.13 15.42
C THR A 375 9.38 18.87 15.19
N PRO A 376 8.61 18.56 16.25
CA PRO A 376 7.17 18.33 16.11
C PRO A 376 6.43 19.51 15.45
N GLU A 377 6.86 20.75 15.74
CA GLU A 377 6.24 21.96 15.18
C GLU A 377 6.39 22.01 13.66
N ASN A 378 7.58 21.66 13.14
CA ASN A 378 7.85 21.64 11.70
C ASN A 378 7.04 20.55 10.99
N LEU A 379 6.92 19.38 11.61
CA LEU A 379 6.11 18.28 11.07
C LEU A 379 4.61 18.61 11.09
N ASP A 380 4.12 19.21 12.17
CA ASP A 380 2.73 19.65 12.30
C ASP A 380 2.37 20.75 11.27
N ASP A 381 3.28 21.71 11.05
CA ASP A 381 3.11 22.73 10.01
C ASP A 381 3.10 22.13 8.60
N LEU A 382 3.89 21.09 8.36
CA LEU A 382 3.93 20.40 7.09
C LEU A 382 2.63 19.60 6.84
N ILE A 383 2.08 18.91 7.86
CA ILE A 383 0.75 18.28 7.77
C ILE A 383 -0.29 19.31 7.30
N TYR A 384 -0.31 20.47 7.97
CA TYR A 384 -1.24 21.54 7.61
C TYR A 384 -1.03 22.03 6.17
N LYS A 385 0.19 22.32 5.75
CA LYS A 385 0.51 22.83 4.41
C LYS A 385 0.10 21.83 3.32
N THR A 386 0.36 20.55 3.53
CA THR A 386 -0.01 19.53 2.53
C THR A 386 -1.52 19.38 2.42
N VAL A 387 -2.26 19.40 3.53
CA VAL A 387 -3.73 19.41 3.50
C VAL A 387 -4.26 20.68 2.85
N ALA A 388 -3.71 21.85 3.20
CA ALA A 388 -4.15 23.15 2.66
C ALA A 388 -3.95 23.26 1.14
N ILE A 389 -2.96 22.56 0.57
CA ILE A 389 -2.74 22.49 -0.88
C ILE A 389 -3.67 21.44 -1.52
N SER A 390 -3.85 20.30 -0.87
CA SER A 390 -4.63 19.18 -1.43
C SER A 390 -6.13 19.43 -1.40
N PHE A 391 -6.63 20.16 -0.41
CA PHE A 391 -8.05 20.44 -0.23
C PHE A 391 -8.69 21.27 -1.37
N PRO A 392 -8.08 22.36 -1.86
CA PRO A 392 -8.57 23.04 -3.07
C PRO A 392 -8.59 22.15 -4.31
N LEU A 393 -7.61 21.26 -4.49
CA LEU A 393 -7.60 20.28 -5.59
C LEU A 393 -8.79 19.30 -5.47
N LEU A 394 -9.10 18.84 -4.26
CA LEU A 394 -10.27 18.02 -3.99
C LEU A 394 -11.57 18.78 -4.29
N THR A 395 -11.65 20.06 -3.94
CA THR A 395 -12.82 20.90 -4.22
C THR A 395 -13.02 21.05 -5.73
N LEU A 396 -11.96 21.40 -6.45
CA LEU A 396 -12.01 21.51 -7.91
C LEU A 396 -12.33 20.17 -8.59
N MET A 397 -11.84 19.06 -8.03
CA MET A 397 -12.18 17.70 -8.47
C MET A 397 -13.69 17.47 -8.40
N ILE A 398 -14.33 17.76 -7.26
CA ILE A 398 -15.78 17.59 -7.09
C ILE A 398 -16.55 18.46 -8.08
N ILE A 399 -16.17 19.74 -8.27
CA ILE A 399 -16.79 20.65 -9.22
C ILE A 399 -16.66 20.12 -10.65
N ALA A 400 -15.46 19.69 -11.06
CA ALA A 400 -15.23 19.15 -12.39
C ALA A 400 -16.01 17.84 -12.61
N GLY A 401 -16.12 17.01 -11.57
CA GLY A 401 -16.91 15.77 -11.59
C GLY A 401 -18.41 16.04 -11.73
N ALA A 402 -18.95 17.00 -11.00
CA ALA A 402 -20.34 17.41 -11.12
C ALA A 402 -20.65 17.93 -12.54
N TYR A 403 -19.75 18.71 -13.13
CA TYR A 403 -19.92 19.19 -14.50
C TYR A 403 -19.87 18.06 -15.53
N TRP A 404 -18.98 17.08 -15.35
CA TRP A 404 -18.93 15.87 -16.16
C TRP A 404 -20.20 15.03 -15.99
N ALA A 405 -20.69 14.81 -14.76
CA ALA A 405 -21.91 14.08 -14.46
C ALA A 405 -23.12 14.67 -15.17
N ASN A 406 -23.27 16.00 -15.16
CA ASN A 406 -24.36 16.67 -15.87
C ASN A 406 -24.30 16.45 -17.39
N ARG A 407 -23.13 16.41 -17.99
CA ARG A 407 -22.96 16.14 -19.42
C ARG A 407 -23.23 14.68 -19.79
N THR A 408 -22.94 13.76 -18.87
CA THR A 408 -23.01 12.33 -19.12
C THR A 408 -24.39 11.75 -18.75
N TRP A 409 -24.95 12.18 -17.63
CA TRP A 409 -26.19 11.65 -17.06
C TRP A 409 -27.32 12.69 -16.92
N GLY A 410 -27.06 13.96 -17.27
CA GLY A 410 -28.07 15.04 -17.23
C GLY A 410 -28.30 15.64 -15.83
N THR A 411 -27.54 15.24 -14.82
CA THR A 411 -27.63 15.74 -13.44
C THR A 411 -26.25 16.07 -12.91
N TYR A 412 -26.14 17.16 -12.13
CA TYR A 412 -24.87 17.53 -11.49
C TYR A 412 -24.53 16.64 -10.30
N TRP A 413 -25.53 16.02 -9.69
CA TRP A 413 -25.39 15.20 -8.50
C TRP A 413 -26.52 14.17 -8.44
N SER A 414 -26.19 12.92 -8.24
CA SER A 414 -27.15 11.79 -8.29
C SER A 414 -27.21 10.98 -6.98
N TRP A 415 -26.44 11.38 -5.96
CA TRP A 415 -26.26 10.60 -4.73
C TRP A 415 -25.70 9.20 -4.99
N ASP A 416 -24.85 9.10 -6.01
CA ASP A 416 -24.08 7.88 -6.26
C ASP A 416 -23.07 7.66 -5.12
N PRO A 417 -22.82 6.42 -4.69
CA PRO A 417 -21.89 6.16 -3.58
C PRO A 417 -20.52 6.80 -3.75
N LYS A 418 -19.98 6.96 -4.96
CA LYS A 418 -18.72 7.67 -5.17
C LYS A 418 -18.83 9.18 -4.94
N GLU A 419 -19.95 9.77 -5.30
CA GLU A 419 -20.24 11.19 -5.04
C GLU A 419 -20.34 11.42 -3.54
N ASP A 420 -21.11 10.57 -2.82
CA ASP A 420 -21.30 10.66 -1.37
C ASP A 420 -19.98 10.54 -0.61
N TRP A 421 -19.17 9.58 -0.95
CA TRP A 421 -17.88 9.39 -0.29
C TRP A 421 -16.84 10.44 -0.68
N ALA A 422 -16.93 11.02 -1.88
CA ALA A 422 -16.13 12.21 -2.22
C ALA A 422 -16.53 13.41 -1.36
N LEU A 423 -17.84 13.61 -1.12
CA LEU A 423 -18.34 14.64 -0.21
C LEU A 423 -17.92 14.38 1.24
N ILE A 424 -18.01 13.13 1.73
CA ILE A 424 -17.55 12.74 3.07
C ILE A 424 -16.05 13.04 3.21
N THR A 425 -15.25 12.73 2.19
CA THR A 425 -13.82 13.06 2.18
C THR A 425 -13.61 14.57 2.26
N TRP A 426 -14.35 15.33 1.48
CA TRP A 426 -14.29 16.79 1.49
C TRP A 426 -14.68 17.37 2.86
N LEU A 427 -15.79 16.92 3.44
CA LEU A 427 -16.23 17.34 4.79
C LEU A 427 -15.20 16.98 5.86
N THR A 428 -14.55 15.82 5.76
CA THR A 428 -13.50 15.42 6.68
C THR A 428 -12.33 16.40 6.67
N TYR A 429 -11.81 16.76 5.49
CA TYR A 429 -10.71 17.71 5.41
C TYR A 429 -11.14 19.16 5.62
N ALA A 430 -12.38 19.53 5.30
CA ALA A 430 -12.95 20.80 5.68
C ALA A 430 -13.00 20.95 7.21
N ALA A 431 -13.47 19.92 7.93
CA ALA A 431 -13.45 19.88 9.37
C ALA A 431 -12.02 19.96 9.93
N TYR A 432 -11.05 19.24 9.35
CA TYR A 432 -9.63 19.38 9.71
C TYR A 432 -9.17 20.83 9.64
N LEU A 433 -9.38 21.49 8.50
CA LEU A 433 -8.96 22.88 8.29
C LEU A 433 -9.72 23.84 9.21
N HIS A 434 -11.02 23.64 9.41
CA HIS A 434 -11.82 24.42 10.33
C HIS A 434 -11.27 24.34 11.76
N MET A 435 -11.05 23.12 12.28
CA MET A 435 -10.51 22.91 13.61
C MET A 435 -9.10 23.50 13.76
N ARG A 436 -8.28 23.40 12.69
CA ARG A 436 -6.92 23.96 12.66
C ARG A 436 -6.95 25.49 12.74
N ILE A 437 -7.77 26.15 11.91
CA ILE A 437 -7.79 27.60 11.75
C ILE A 437 -8.57 28.28 12.89
N THR A 438 -9.75 27.75 13.26
CA THR A 438 -10.65 28.41 14.19
C THR A 438 -10.42 28.00 15.65
N ARG A 439 -10.07 26.74 15.90
CA ARG A 439 -9.88 26.17 17.24
C ARG A 439 -8.41 26.02 17.61
N GLY A 440 -7.47 26.30 16.70
CA GLY A 440 -6.04 26.21 16.95
C GLY A 440 -5.54 24.77 17.19
N TRP A 441 -6.26 23.74 16.69
CA TRP A 441 -5.83 22.35 16.82
C TRP A 441 -4.48 22.15 16.17
N ARG A 442 -3.51 21.73 17.00
CA ARG A 442 -2.14 21.43 16.61
C ARG A 442 -1.70 20.15 17.27
N GLY A 443 -0.63 19.55 16.74
CA GLY A 443 -0.04 18.39 17.36
C GLY A 443 -0.82 17.10 17.13
N ARG A 444 -0.94 16.26 18.17
CA ARG A 444 -1.58 14.94 18.08
C ARG A 444 -2.98 14.94 17.48
N PRO A 445 -3.92 15.83 17.88
CA PRO A 445 -5.25 15.86 17.27
C PRO A 445 -5.18 16.09 15.75
N SER A 446 -4.32 17.01 15.31
CA SER A 446 -4.08 17.30 13.88
C SER A 446 -3.54 16.06 13.15
N ALA A 447 -2.54 15.38 13.71
CA ALA A 447 -1.96 14.18 13.14
C ALA A 447 -2.95 13.01 13.04
N TYR A 448 -3.72 12.73 14.10
CA TYR A 448 -4.74 11.69 14.06
C TYR A 448 -5.84 12.00 13.04
N PHE A 449 -6.23 13.26 12.92
CA PHE A 449 -7.24 13.67 11.94
C PHE A 449 -6.76 13.46 10.50
N ALA A 450 -5.49 13.77 10.22
CA ALA A 450 -4.88 13.52 8.92
C ALA A 450 -4.80 12.01 8.58
N ILE A 451 -4.52 11.17 9.60
CA ILE A 451 -4.51 9.70 9.43
C ILE A 451 -5.92 9.17 9.13
N ILE A 452 -6.93 9.60 9.90
CA ILE A 452 -8.33 9.22 9.66
C ILE A 452 -8.79 9.69 8.28
N GLY A 453 -8.48 10.96 7.93
CA GLY A 453 -8.80 11.51 6.62
C GLY A 453 -8.22 10.71 5.46
N PHE A 454 -6.98 10.24 5.59
CA PHE A 454 -6.39 9.36 4.59
C PHE A 454 -7.10 7.99 4.52
N GLY A 455 -7.54 7.45 5.64
CA GLY A 455 -8.39 6.24 5.67
C GLY A 455 -9.68 6.44 4.85
N VAL A 456 -10.32 7.61 5.00
CA VAL A 456 -11.51 7.97 4.19
C VAL A 456 -11.16 8.09 2.71
N VAL A 457 -10.01 8.68 2.34
CA VAL A 457 -9.53 8.74 0.95
C VAL A 457 -9.37 7.35 0.36
N ILE A 458 -8.71 6.44 1.06
CA ILE A 458 -8.50 5.05 0.59
C ILE A 458 -9.83 4.33 0.43
N PHE A 459 -10.77 4.52 1.36
CA PHE A 459 -12.10 3.94 1.23
C PHE A 459 -12.88 4.53 0.05
N THR A 460 -12.82 5.84 -0.17
CA THR A 460 -13.44 6.50 -1.34
C THR A 460 -12.85 5.97 -2.65
N PHE A 461 -11.55 5.78 -2.71
CA PHE A 461 -10.87 5.34 -3.93
C PHE A 461 -11.12 3.87 -4.23
N PHE A 462 -10.89 2.99 -3.24
CA PHE A 462 -10.98 1.54 -3.42
C PHE A 462 -12.28 0.94 -2.85
N GLY A 463 -12.63 1.28 -1.61
CA GLY A 463 -13.75 0.65 -0.91
C GLY A 463 -15.07 0.84 -1.62
N VAL A 464 -15.36 2.07 -2.04
CA VAL A 464 -16.60 2.39 -2.76
C VAL A 464 -16.70 1.62 -4.07
N THR A 465 -15.61 1.56 -4.83
CA THR A 465 -15.60 0.91 -6.16
C THR A 465 -15.99 -0.57 -6.08
N TYR A 466 -15.63 -1.25 -5.01
CA TYR A 466 -15.76 -2.70 -4.93
C TYR A 466 -16.81 -3.20 -3.93
N LEU A 467 -17.17 -2.38 -2.95
CA LEU A 467 -18.15 -2.75 -1.92
C LEU A 467 -19.54 -2.15 -2.16
N LEU A 468 -19.58 -1.01 -2.85
CA LEU A 468 -20.81 -0.25 -3.07
C LEU A 468 -20.99 -0.11 -4.59
N GLY A 469 -22.01 -0.77 -5.15
CA GLY A 469 -22.37 -0.59 -6.56
C GLY A 469 -22.82 0.84 -6.85
N GLY A 470 -22.84 1.27 -8.13
CA GLY A 470 -23.29 2.62 -8.51
C GLY A 470 -23.04 2.93 -9.99
N LEU A 471 -23.33 4.17 -10.39
CA LEU A 471 -23.13 4.67 -11.75
C LEU A 471 -21.66 4.62 -12.19
N HIS A 472 -20.73 4.60 -11.23
CA HIS A 472 -19.28 4.52 -11.46
C HIS A 472 -18.73 3.09 -11.49
N SER A 473 -19.58 2.05 -11.50
CA SER A 473 -19.15 0.65 -11.48
C SER A 473 -18.45 0.18 -12.77
N TYR A 474 -18.57 0.91 -13.87
CA TYR A 474 -17.85 0.62 -15.13
C TYR A 474 -16.31 0.64 -14.97
N SER A 475 -15.79 1.26 -13.93
CA SER A 475 -14.34 1.27 -13.66
C SER A 475 -13.84 -0.06 -13.07
N SER A 476 -14.72 -0.95 -12.67
CA SER A 476 -14.42 -2.25 -12.04
C SER A 476 -14.62 -3.45 -12.99
N THR A 477 -15.17 -3.24 -14.16
CA THR A 477 -15.38 -4.24 -15.22
C THR A 477 -14.30 -4.13 -16.29
#